data_8b6a886314064fc19b9afa091aba82d9
#
_entry.id   8b6a886314064fc19b9afa091aba82d9
#
_cell.length_a   1.000
_cell.length_b   1.000
_cell.length_c   1.000
_cell.angle_alpha   90.00
_cell.angle_beta   90.00
_cell.angle_gamma   90.00
#
_symmetry.space_group_name_H-M   'P 1'
#
loop_
_entity.id
_entity.type
_entity.pdbx_description
1 polymer ?
#
loop_
_entity_poly.entity_id
_entity_poly.type
_entity_poly.pdbx_seq_one_letter_code
_entity_poly.pdbx_strand_id
1 'polypeptide(L)'
;NKSVDNIWYVDSGCSRHMTGNLSLLTDVKPINGGYVAFAGDKGGQITGEGTVSNGRISFEKVNYCQQLQHNLLSVSQVCDKKYTTVFNDVECLILKPGFVIPEEWILMRAPRRKDTYVLDMRDSSSTAEFTCLLTKASERDSLLWHRRMGHIHLRKMNFLVHNNLVEGVPKQTFSMSDNCLLCKKGKQRKKSHSQKMVNSIQSPLELLHMDLFGPVNIRSIGGKSYCLVVTDDYSRFSWVYFLHSKDETPEMLKFLFLKLENLCGLKIKMLRSDNGTEFKNHELELFCLQHGIHHQFSAPRTPQQNGVAERKNRTIIETARTMLSDSKLPITFWAEAVNTACFVLNRVLTVKK
;
A
#
# COMPACT_ATOMS: atom_id res chain seq x y z
N ASN A 1 -4.79 27.80 36.61
CA ASN A 1 -4.17 28.90 35.87
C ASN A 1 -2.93 28.36 35.15
N LYS A 2 -3.09 27.91 33.88
CA LYS A 2 -1.94 27.69 33.02
C LYS A 2 -1.44 29.09 32.64
N SER A 3 -0.19 29.42 32.96
CA SER A 3 0.50 30.59 32.42
C SER A 3 0.41 30.48 30.89
N VAL A 4 -0.05 31.55 30.27
CA VAL A 4 -0.17 31.63 28.82
C VAL A 4 1.27 31.77 28.30
N ASP A 5 1.89 30.65 27.91
CA ASP A 5 3.22 30.66 27.32
C ASP A 5 3.16 31.33 25.94
N ASN A 6 3.70 32.54 25.88
CA ASN A 6 3.78 33.36 24.67
C ASN A 6 5.02 32.97 23.82
N ILE A 7 5.46 31.70 23.99
CA ILE A 7 6.65 31.17 23.29
C ILE A 7 6.23 30.62 21.93
N TRP A 8 6.91 31.02 20.88
CA TRP A 8 6.73 30.55 19.52
C TRP A 8 7.96 29.77 19.05
N TYR A 9 7.74 28.59 18.55
CA TYR A 9 8.79 27.74 17.99
C TYR A 9 8.93 28.01 16.49
N VAL A 10 10.12 28.43 16.06
CA VAL A 10 10.43 28.63 14.65
C VAL A 10 10.65 27.25 14.00
N ASP A 11 9.78 26.87 13.11
CA ASP A 11 9.74 25.52 12.55
C ASP A 11 9.74 25.55 11.02
N SER A 12 10.79 24.95 10.42
CA SER A 12 10.91 24.81 8.97
C SER A 12 10.08 23.65 8.41
N GLY A 13 9.62 22.75 9.26
CA GLY A 13 8.78 21.60 8.88
C GLY A 13 7.28 21.90 8.87
N CYS A 14 6.84 23.02 9.43
CA CYS A 14 5.43 23.42 9.37
C CYS A 14 5.16 24.34 8.17
N SER A 15 4.08 24.05 7.44
CA SER A 15 3.68 24.82 6.25
C SER A 15 2.95 26.12 6.59
N ARG A 16 2.43 26.25 7.81
CA ARG A 16 1.64 27.43 8.26
C ARG A 16 1.92 27.79 9.69
N HIS A 17 1.82 29.11 10.01
CA HIS A 17 1.79 29.56 11.39
C HIS A 17 0.56 28.98 12.08
N MET A 18 0.73 28.45 13.28
CA MET A 18 -0.38 27.82 14.03
C MET A 18 -0.24 28.04 15.53
N THR A 19 -1.37 28.14 16.21
CA THR A 19 -1.45 28.19 17.68
C THR A 19 -2.64 27.41 18.21
N GLY A 20 -2.48 26.83 19.39
CA GLY A 20 -3.59 26.27 20.18
C GLY A 20 -4.19 27.26 21.17
N ASN A 21 -3.71 28.48 21.20
CA ASN A 21 -4.14 29.50 22.13
C ASN A 21 -4.77 30.69 21.41
N LEU A 22 -6.11 30.77 21.48
CA LEU A 22 -6.88 31.83 20.82
C LEU A 22 -6.55 33.24 21.35
N SER A 23 -6.13 33.38 22.62
CA SER A 23 -5.82 34.70 23.22
C SER A 23 -4.56 35.36 22.63
N LEU A 24 -3.74 34.64 21.87
CA LEU A 24 -2.57 35.16 21.18
C LEU A 24 -2.89 35.80 19.84
N LEU A 25 -4.12 35.64 19.34
CA LEU A 25 -4.55 36.12 18.04
C LEU A 25 -5.46 37.33 18.15
N THR A 26 -5.26 38.28 17.25
CA THR A 26 -6.19 39.37 16.97
C THR A 26 -6.93 39.10 15.67
N ASP A 27 -8.03 39.83 15.41
CA ASP A 27 -8.84 39.73 14.19
C ASP A 27 -9.25 38.29 13.82
N VAL A 28 -9.64 37.53 14.83
CA VAL A 28 -9.97 36.11 14.69
C VAL A 28 -11.24 35.95 13.87
N LYS A 29 -11.15 35.11 12.83
CA LYS A 29 -12.27 34.69 11.98
C LYS A 29 -12.47 33.18 12.09
N PRO A 30 -13.69 32.70 12.27
CA PRO A 30 -13.97 31.28 12.21
C PRO A 30 -13.78 30.77 10.77
N ILE A 31 -13.05 29.68 10.61
CA ILE A 31 -12.88 28.99 9.34
C ILE A 31 -13.11 27.50 9.50
N ASN A 32 -13.56 26.84 8.46
CA ASN A 32 -13.56 25.38 8.37
C ASN A 32 -12.30 24.94 7.65
N GLY A 33 -11.18 24.99 8.36
CA GLY A 33 -9.88 24.53 7.86
C GLY A 33 -9.79 23.01 7.90
N GLY A 34 -8.83 22.44 7.18
CA GLY A 34 -8.58 21.01 7.18
C GLY A 34 -8.11 20.49 8.54
N TYR A 35 -8.00 19.16 8.63
CA TYR A 35 -7.38 18.49 9.77
C TYR A 35 -5.86 18.52 9.65
N VAL A 36 -5.18 18.87 10.72
CA VAL A 36 -3.72 18.89 10.83
C VAL A 36 -3.27 17.75 11.75
N ALA A 37 -2.35 16.92 11.26
CA ALA A 37 -1.72 15.87 12.05
C ALA A 37 -0.46 16.41 12.73
N PHE A 38 -0.32 16.18 14.04
CA PHE A 38 0.88 16.49 14.81
C PHE A 38 1.80 15.27 14.89
N ALA A 39 3.00 15.46 15.43
CA ALA A 39 3.89 14.35 15.73
C ALA A 39 3.23 13.38 16.75
N GLY A 40 3.21 12.09 16.40
CA GLY A 40 2.44 11.08 17.12
C GLY A 40 1.04 10.88 16.53
N ASP A 41 0.16 10.19 17.27
CA ASP A 41 -1.21 9.87 16.81
C ASP A 41 -2.23 10.97 17.12
N LYS A 42 -1.75 12.18 17.40
CA LYS A 42 -2.58 13.34 17.73
C LYS A 42 -2.68 14.29 16.55
N GLY A 43 -3.79 14.97 16.44
CA GLY A 43 -4.03 16.00 15.45
C GLY A 43 -5.23 16.84 15.88
N GLY A 44 -5.56 17.84 15.09
CA GLY A 44 -6.67 18.71 15.39
C GLY A 44 -7.28 19.35 14.14
N GLN A 45 -8.52 19.81 14.31
CA GLN A 45 -9.24 20.57 13.30
C GLN A 45 -8.83 22.04 13.40
N ILE A 46 -8.53 22.67 12.28
CA ILE A 46 -8.35 24.12 12.19
C ILE A 46 -9.76 24.74 12.21
N THR A 47 -10.06 25.51 13.25
CA THR A 47 -11.40 26.10 13.45
C THR A 47 -11.42 27.62 13.37
N GLY A 48 -10.26 28.25 13.22
CA GLY A 48 -10.14 29.69 13.10
C GLY A 48 -8.83 30.13 12.47
N GLU A 49 -8.78 31.37 12.06
CA GLU A 49 -7.54 32.07 11.66
C GLU A 49 -7.54 33.48 12.26
N GLY A 50 -6.35 34.00 12.50
CA GLY A 50 -6.19 35.35 13.04
C GLY A 50 -4.81 35.93 12.76
N THR A 51 -4.49 37.03 13.41
CA THR A 51 -3.22 37.74 13.28
C THR A 51 -2.44 37.65 14.59
N VAL A 52 -1.12 37.40 14.51
CA VAL A 52 -0.19 37.51 15.62
C VAL A 52 0.77 38.68 15.38
N SER A 53 1.03 39.48 16.39
CA SER A 53 1.99 40.58 16.29
C SER A 53 2.73 40.77 17.61
N ASN A 54 4.01 41.12 17.52
CA ASN A 54 4.83 41.57 18.67
C ASN A 54 5.18 43.07 18.61
N GLY A 55 4.46 43.84 17.77
CA GLY A 55 4.73 45.27 17.55
C GLY A 55 5.89 45.57 16.57
N ARG A 56 6.76 44.60 16.26
CA ARG A 56 7.84 44.70 15.27
C ARG A 56 7.55 43.97 13.97
N ILE A 57 6.94 42.81 14.09
CA ILE A 57 6.54 41.94 12.97
C ILE A 57 5.14 41.45 13.22
N SER A 58 4.35 41.32 12.14
CA SER A 58 2.99 40.83 12.21
C SER A 58 2.78 39.73 11.15
N PHE A 59 2.12 38.65 11.53
CA PHE A 59 1.75 37.55 10.65
C PHE A 59 0.23 37.38 10.67
N GLU A 60 -0.37 37.49 9.51
CA GLU A 60 -1.79 37.24 9.26
C GLU A 60 -2.01 35.77 8.90
N LYS A 61 -3.27 35.32 8.94
CA LYS A 61 -3.68 33.96 8.59
C LYS A 61 -2.95 32.89 9.41
N VAL A 62 -2.76 33.18 10.70
CA VAL A 62 -2.29 32.19 11.67
C VAL A 62 -3.44 31.28 12.03
N ASN A 63 -3.28 29.99 11.80
CA ASN A 63 -4.32 28.99 12.03
C ASN A 63 -4.51 28.71 13.53
N TYR A 64 -5.77 28.67 13.96
CA TYR A 64 -6.13 28.24 15.30
C TYR A 64 -6.54 26.76 15.28
N CYS A 65 -5.86 25.97 16.11
CA CYS A 65 -6.17 24.55 16.34
C CYS A 65 -6.09 24.24 17.82
N GLN A 66 -7.22 24.10 18.49
CA GLN A 66 -7.33 23.96 19.94
C GLN A 66 -6.50 22.82 20.55
N GLN A 67 -6.24 21.77 19.79
CA GLN A 67 -5.51 20.58 20.21
C GLN A 67 -3.97 20.77 20.15
N LEU A 68 -3.50 21.84 19.53
CA LEU A 68 -2.07 22.14 19.39
C LEU A 68 -1.50 22.63 20.73
N GLN A 69 -0.42 22.00 21.20
CA GLN A 69 0.19 22.33 22.51
C GLN A 69 1.23 23.42 22.42
N HIS A 70 1.80 23.66 21.25
CA HIS A 70 2.88 24.62 21.00
C HIS A 70 2.47 25.62 19.92
N ASN A 71 2.95 26.87 20.02
CA ASN A 71 2.75 27.85 18.96
C ASN A 71 3.87 27.68 17.94
N LEU A 72 3.53 27.51 16.66
CA LEU A 72 4.47 27.24 15.59
C LEU A 72 4.56 28.41 14.62
N LEU A 73 5.78 28.89 14.38
CA LEU A 73 6.08 29.93 13.40
C LEU A 73 6.73 29.31 12.17
N SER A 74 6.01 29.27 11.07
CA SER A 74 6.47 28.67 9.82
C SER A 74 7.57 29.50 9.16
N VAL A 75 8.73 28.91 8.94
CA VAL A 75 9.84 29.55 8.21
C VAL A 75 9.43 29.90 6.79
N SER A 76 8.67 29.04 6.12
CA SER A 76 8.21 29.29 4.74
C SER A 76 7.35 30.55 4.65
N GLN A 77 6.41 30.75 5.59
CA GLN A 77 5.57 31.95 5.62
C GLN A 77 6.32 33.21 6.07
N VAL A 78 7.36 33.07 6.90
CA VAL A 78 8.28 34.19 7.21
C VAL A 78 9.00 34.64 5.93
N CYS A 79 9.52 33.69 5.14
CA CYS A 79 10.18 33.98 3.87
C CYS A 79 9.21 34.51 2.79
N ASP A 80 7.94 34.15 2.80
CA ASP A 80 6.91 34.70 1.89
C ASP A 80 6.74 36.23 2.08
N LYS A 81 6.96 36.74 3.29
CA LYS A 81 6.99 38.18 3.60
C LYS A 81 8.34 38.86 3.29
N LYS A 82 9.22 38.21 2.51
CA LYS A 82 10.55 38.70 2.11
C LYS A 82 11.55 38.86 3.24
N TYR A 83 11.26 38.29 4.42
CA TYR A 83 12.27 38.19 5.48
C TYR A 83 13.21 37.01 5.18
N THR A 84 14.49 37.15 5.65
CA THR A 84 15.45 36.05 5.57
C THR A 84 15.61 35.42 6.94
N THR A 85 15.55 34.09 7.03
CA THR A 85 15.74 33.36 8.28
C THR A 85 17.11 32.70 8.26
N VAL A 86 17.94 32.96 9.25
CA VAL A 86 19.29 32.39 9.42
C VAL A 86 19.35 31.67 10.76
N PHE A 87 19.79 30.45 10.75
CA PHE A 87 20.01 29.63 11.93
C PHE A 87 21.51 29.47 12.16
N ASN A 88 21.97 29.64 13.39
CA ASN A 88 23.29 29.26 13.83
C ASN A 88 23.21 28.36 15.07
N ASP A 89 24.33 28.07 15.71
CA ASP A 89 24.41 27.20 16.90
C ASP A 89 23.80 27.82 18.17
N VAL A 90 23.53 29.14 18.16
CA VAL A 90 23.07 29.89 19.35
C VAL A 90 21.60 30.34 19.18
N GLU A 91 21.25 30.83 17.99
CA GLU A 91 19.98 31.52 17.78
C GLU A 91 19.44 31.40 16.34
N CYS A 92 18.20 31.79 16.17
CA CYS A 92 17.58 31.99 14.87
C CYS A 92 17.35 33.48 14.65
N LEU A 93 17.90 34.03 13.59
CA LEU A 93 17.77 35.45 13.21
C LEU A 93 16.72 35.59 12.09
N ILE A 94 15.77 36.51 12.26
CA ILE A 94 14.86 36.96 11.22
C ILE A 94 15.31 38.34 10.76
N LEU A 95 15.89 38.40 9.56
CA LEU A 95 16.50 39.57 8.99
C LEU A 95 15.49 40.36 8.13
N LYS A 96 15.67 41.70 8.09
CA LYS A 96 14.87 42.57 7.23
C LYS A 96 15.03 42.20 5.74
N PRO A 97 14.01 42.49 4.88
CA PRO A 97 14.15 42.35 3.45
C PRO A 97 15.36 43.07 2.88
N GLY A 98 16.01 42.49 1.88
CA GLY A 98 17.17 43.08 1.20
C GLY A 98 18.54 42.57 1.68
N PHE A 99 18.60 41.69 2.65
CA PHE A 99 19.84 41.03 3.02
C PHE A 99 20.29 40.05 1.91
N VAL A 100 21.52 40.20 1.43
CA VAL A 100 22.13 39.37 0.38
C VAL A 100 23.35 38.66 0.94
N ILE A 101 23.38 37.33 0.77
CA ILE A 101 24.54 36.50 1.15
C ILE A 101 25.49 36.46 -0.05
N PRO A 102 26.80 36.80 0.12
CA PRO A 102 27.80 36.66 -0.94
C PRO A 102 27.88 35.22 -1.44
N GLU A 103 27.99 35.00 -2.77
CA GLU A 103 28.02 33.66 -3.38
C GLU A 103 29.15 32.78 -2.85
N GLU A 104 30.31 33.39 -2.56
CA GLU A 104 31.49 32.71 -2.03
C GLU A 104 31.29 32.06 -0.64
N TRP A 105 30.25 32.48 0.09
CA TRP A 105 29.90 31.93 1.40
C TRP A 105 28.86 30.81 1.32
N ILE A 106 28.33 30.54 0.14
CA ILE A 106 27.30 29.53 -0.07
C ILE A 106 27.94 28.17 -0.37
N LEU A 107 27.99 27.31 0.62
CA LEU A 107 28.50 25.95 0.43
C LEU A 107 27.53 25.07 -0.35
N MET A 108 26.24 25.14 -0.05
CA MET A 108 25.20 24.33 -0.67
C MET A 108 23.88 25.10 -0.76
N ARG A 109 23.08 24.79 -1.77
CA ARG A 109 21.76 25.39 -1.97
C ARG A 109 20.67 24.33 -1.82
N ALA A 110 19.73 24.55 -0.92
CA ALA A 110 18.50 23.78 -0.79
C ALA A 110 17.33 24.57 -1.36
N PRO A 111 16.96 24.37 -2.64
CA PRO A 111 15.87 25.12 -3.24
C PRO A 111 14.54 24.85 -2.53
N ARG A 112 13.73 25.90 -2.40
CA ARG A 112 12.39 25.78 -1.84
C ARG A 112 11.46 25.05 -2.83
N ARG A 113 10.80 23.99 -2.34
CA ARG A 113 9.74 23.27 -3.05
C ARG A 113 8.46 23.34 -2.23
N LYS A 114 7.48 24.12 -2.69
CA LYS A 114 6.26 24.45 -1.92
C LYS A 114 6.63 25.12 -0.58
N ASP A 115 6.33 24.46 0.53
CA ASP A 115 6.52 24.98 1.89
C ASP A 115 7.74 24.40 2.60
N THR A 116 8.61 23.66 1.90
CA THR A 116 9.82 23.01 2.45
C THR A 116 11.06 23.30 1.61
N TYR A 117 12.24 23.18 2.22
CA TYR A 117 13.54 23.31 1.56
C TYR A 117 14.17 21.93 1.41
N VAL A 118 14.62 21.58 0.20
CA VAL A 118 15.07 20.21 -0.13
C VAL A 118 16.51 20.25 -0.62
N LEU A 119 17.37 19.44 0.01
CA LEU A 119 18.75 19.20 -0.40
C LEU A 119 18.91 17.76 -0.86
N ASP A 120 19.44 17.54 -2.05
CA ASP A 120 19.86 16.21 -2.51
C ASP A 120 21.34 15.99 -2.20
N MET A 121 21.62 15.02 -1.34
CA MET A 121 23.00 14.70 -0.93
C MET A 121 23.71 13.77 -1.92
N ARG A 122 23.06 13.32 -2.98
CA ARG A 122 23.61 12.35 -3.94
C ARG A 122 24.27 13.00 -5.14
N ASP A 123 23.78 14.17 -5.57
CA ASP A 123 24.34 14.86 -6.73
C ASP A 123 23.82 16.32 -6.80
N SER A 124 24.70 17.24 -7.17
CA SER A 124 24.38 18.67 -7.32
C SER A 124 23.62 19.01 -8.60
N SER A 125 23.43 18.05 -9.52
CA SER A 125 22.89 18.27 -10.86
C SER A 125 21.52 17.63 -11.16
N SER A 126 20.92 16.83 -10.25
CA SER A 126 19.68 16.13 -10.57
C SER A 126 18.42 16.91 -10.18
N THR A 127 17.58 17.17 -11.18
CA THR A 127 16.24 17.79 -11.05
C THR A 127 15.16 16.78 -10.61
N ALA A 128 15.50 15.80 -9.79
CA ALA A 128 14.53 14.80 -9.32
C ALA A 128 13.49 15.41 -8.37
N GLU A 129 12.23 15.13 -8.60
CA GLU A 129 11.15 15.51 -7.69
C GLU A 129 11.22 14.70 -6.40
N PHE A 130 11.66 15.33 -5.32
CA PHE A 130 11.64 14.73 -3.98
C PHE A 130 10.41 15.21 -3.20
N THR A 131 9.57 14.26 -2.81
CA THR A 131 8.48 14.49 -1.87
C THR A 131 8.99 14.24 -0.46
N CYS A 132 8.61 15.08 0.51
CA CYS A 132 8.99 14.90 1.92
C CYS A 132 8.59 13.50 2.41
N LEU A 133 9.55 12.70 2.83
CA LEU A 133 9.51 11.25 2.86
C LEU A 133 8.97 10.60 4.13
N LEU A 134 8.45 11.36 5.10
CA LEU A 134 8.00 10.78 6.37
C LEU A 134 6.67 11.38 6.86
N THR A 135 5.69 11.50 5.99
CA THR A 135 4.31 11.62 6.49
C THR A 135 3.82 10.23 6.88
N LYS A 136 3.60 10.01 8.17
CA LYS A 136 2.77 8.89 8.62
C LYS A 136 1.38 9.07 8.04
N ALA A 137 0.87 8.03 7.39
CA ALA A 137 -0.52 7.99 6.97
C ALA A 137 -1.43 8.13 8.20
N SER A 138 -2.53 8.85 8.06
CA SER A 138 -3.58 8.81 9.07
C SER A 138 -4.10 7.37 9.22
N GLU A 139 -4.68 7.03 10.38
CA GLU A 139 -5.30 5.70 10.55
C GLU A 139 -6.38 5.43 9.51
N ARG A 140 -7.13 6.46 9.12
CA ARG A 140 -8.14 6.40 8.08
C ARG A 140 -7.53 6.09 6.72
N ASP A 141 -6.43 6.72 6.35
CA ASP A 141 -5.73 6.46 5.09
C ASP A 141 -5.06 5.09 5.12
N SER A 142 -4.49 4.70 6.25
CA SER A 142 -3.91 3.37 6.45
C SER A 142 -4.97 2.28 6.27
N LEU A 143 -6.17 2.45 6.83
CA LEU A 143 -7.28 1.53 6.67
C LEU A 143 -7.80 1.53 5.23
N LEU A 144 -7.92 2.69 4.58
CA LEU A 144 -8.35 2.82 3.20
C LEU A 144 -7.42 2.04 2.25
N TRP A 145 -6.11 2.26 2.36
CA TRP A 145 -5.14 1.56 1.52
C TRP A 145 -5.01 0.08 1.86
N HIS A 146 -5.12 -0.29 3.15
CA HIS A 146 -5.21 -1.68 3.57
C HIS A 146 -6.38 -2.42 2.87
N ARG A 147 -7.56 -1.80 2.76
CA ARG A 147 -8.73 -2.33 2.04
C ARG A 147 -8.48 -2.40 0.53
N ARG A 148 -8.00 -1.31 -0.08
CA ARG A 148 -7.70 -1.25 -1.53
C ARG A 148 -6.68 -2.28 -1.98
N MET A 149 -5.72 -2.60 -1.13
CA MET A 149 -4.69 -3.61 -1.40
C MET A 149 -5.09 -5.03 -0.96
N GLY A 150 -6.38 -5.32 -0.82
CA GLY A 150 -6.89 -6.65 -0.52
C GLY A 150 -6.61 -7.10 0.91
N HIS A 151 -6.64 -6.19 1.85
CA HIS A 151 -6.42 -6.45 3.28
C HIS A 151 -5.06 -7.09 3.59
N ILE A 152 -4.01 -6.72 2.85
CA ILE A 152 -2.65 -7.21 3.14
C ILE A 152 -2.13 -6.63 4.46
N HIS A 153 -1.17 -7.32 5.06
CA HIS A 153 -0.55 -6.87 6.29
C HIS A 153 0.23 -5.56 6.09
N LEU A 154 0.12 -4.61 7.02
CA LEU A 154 0.75 -3.28 6.93
C LEU A 154 2.26 -3.32 6.68
N ARG A 155 3.00 -4.28 7.31
CA ARG A 155 4.44 -4.46 7.02
C ARG A 155 4.72 -4.72 5.55
N LYS A 156 3.86 -5.54 4.90
CA LYS A 156 4.02 -5.82 3.46
C LYS A 156 3.65 -4.60 2.62
N MET A 157 2.60 -3.87 3.00
CA MET A 157 2.20 -2.63 2.34
C MET A 157 3.34 -1.60 2.39
N ASN A 158 3.90 -1.36 3.58
CA ASN A 158 5.05 -0.47 3.76
C ASN A 158 6.26 -0.94 2.94
N PHE A 159 6.57 -2.22 2.94
CA PHE A 159 7.66 -2.78 2.14
C PHE A 159 7.47 -2.49 0.63
N LEU A 160 6.27 -2.68 0.10
CA LEU A 160 5.96 -2.43 -1.31
C LEU A 160 6.11 -0.94 -1.67
N VAL A 161 5.62 -0.05 -0.80
CA VAL A 161 5.68 1.40 -1.03
C VAL A 161 7.10 1.94 -0.90
N HIS A 162 7.84 1.54 0.14
CA HIS A 162 9.23 1.99 0.33
C HIS A 162 10.18 1.55 -0.77
N ASN A 163 9.93 0.36 -1.35
CA ASN A 163 10.75 -0.17 -2.45
C ASN A 163 10.20 0.20 -3.85
N ASN A 164 9.21 1.09 -3.94
CA ASN A 164 8.57 1.51 -5.19
C ASN A 164 8.07 0.33 -6.05
N LEU A 165 7.55 -0.71 -5.42
CA LEU A 165 7.05 -1.93 -6.07
C LEU A 165 5.56 -1.85 -6.44
N VAL A 166 4.88 -0.75 -6.12
CA VAL A 166 3.49 -0.45 -6.46
C VAL A 166 3.36 0.99 -6.90
N GLU A 167 2.57 1.21 -7.95
CA GLU A 167 2.23 2.54 -8.46
C GLU A 167 0.88 3.02 -7.90
N GLY A 168 0.70 4.35 -7.83
CA GLY A 168 -0.57 4.96 -7.41
C GLY A 168 -0.83 4.96 -5.90
N VAL A 169 0.07 4.39 -5.09
CA VAL A 169 -0.01 4.43 -3.63
C VAL A 169 0.85 5.58 -3.10
N PRO A 170 0.33 6.43 -2.18
CA PRO A 170 1.12 7.52 -1.61
C PRO A 170 2.39 7.01 -0.93
N LYS A 171 3.51 7.72 -1.12
CA LYS A 171 4.80 7.39 -0.48
C LYS A 171 4.78 7.83 0.98
N GLN A 172 4.17 7.02 1.82
CA GLN A 172 4.04 7.28 3.27
C GLN A 172 4.09 5.98 4.06
N THR A 173 4.39 6.07 5.35
CA THR A 173 4.37 4.90 6.24
C THR A 173 2.96 4.70 6.80
N PHE A 174 2.39 3.55 6.57
CA PHE A 174 1.06 3.17 7.05
C PHE A 174 1.16 2.50 8.42
N SER A 175 0.32 2.94 9.35
CA SER A 175 0.22 2.38 10.70
C SER A 175 -1.25 2.39 11.16
N MET A 176 -1.62 1.43 11.98
CA MET A 176 -2.93 1.35 12.63
C MET A 176 -2.72 0.91 14.07
N SER A 177 -3.42 1.55 15.01
CA SER A 177 -3.44 1.17 16.43
C SER A 177 -4.12 -0.18 16.64
N ASP A 178 -5.24 -0.39 15.94
CA ASP A 178 -6.05 -1.59 16.04
C ASP A 178 -5.97 -2.48 14.79
N ASN A 179 -6.05 -3.80 15.02
CA ASN A 179 -6.14 -4.76 13.92
C ASN A 179 -7.52 -4.68 13.24
N CYS A 180 -7.52 -4.72 11.92
CA CYS A 180 -8.74 -4.74 11.12
C CYS A 180 -9.69 -5.88 11.54
N LEU A 181 -10.89 -5.54 12.00
CA LEU A 181 -11.91 -6.51 12.44
C LEU A 181 -12.32 -7.48 11.33
N LEU A 182 -12.35 -7.01 10.08
CA LEU A 182 -12.71 -7.83 8.92
C LEU A 182 -11.63 -8.88 8.63
N CYS A 183 -10.35 -8.50 8.80
CA CYS A 183 -9.26 -9.47 8.74
C CYS A 183 -9.36 -10.53 9.84
N LYS A 184 -9.76 -10.16 11.05
CA LYS A 184 -9.98 -11.12 12.15
C LYS A 184 -11.11 -12.09 11.82
N LYS A 185 -12.20 -11.62 11.21
CA LYS A 185 -13.33 -12.46 10.79
C LYS A 185 -13.05 -13.33 9.56
N GLY A 186 -12.38 -12.77 8.55
CA GLY A 186 -12.17 -13.43 7.26
C GLY A 186 -10.95 -14.36 7.20
N LYS A 187 -9.90 -14.10 8.01
CA LYS A 187 -8.63 -14.86 7.95
C LYS A 187 -8.55 -15.88 9.08
N GLN A 188 -8.61 -17.16 8.73
CA GLN A 188 -8.41 -18.27 9.68
C GLN A 188 -6.91 -18.51 9.91
N ARG A 189 -6.47 -18.55 11.17
CA ARG A 189 -5.08 -18.89 11.52
C ARG A 189 -4.89 -20.40 11.56
N LYS A 190 -4.03 -20.93 10.71
CA LYS A 190 -3.51 -22.28 10.80
C LYS A 190 -1.99 -22.24 11.05
N LYS A 191 -1.45 -23.22 11.81
CA LYS A 191 -0.02 -23.32 12.10
C LYS A 191 0.78 -23.44 10.79
N SER A 192 1.79 -22.61 10.61
CA SER A 192 2.64 -22.61 9.41
C SER A 192 3.65 -23.76 9.48
N HIS A 193 3.83 -24.48 8.38
CA HIS A 193 4.91 -25.45 8.21
C HIS A 193 6.17 -24.74 7.68
N SER A 194 7.37 -25.22 8.06
CA SER A 194 8.65 -24.70 7.57
C SER A 194 8.77 -24.82 6.04
N GLN A 195 9.34 -23.82 5.40
CA GLN A 195 9.57 -23.83 3.95
C GLN A 195 10.74 -24.76 3.61
N LYS A 196 10.61 -25.56 2.54
CA LYS A 196 11.77 -26.22 1.92
C LYS A 196 12.69 -25.18 1.28
N MET A 197 13.99 -25.28 1.54
CA MET A 197 14.99 -24.27 1.18
C MET A 197 15.51 -24.33 -0.28
N VAL A 198 15.09 -25.27 -1.11
CA VAL A 198 15.60 -25.43 -2.46
C VAL A 198 14.51 -25.11 -3.48
N ASN A 199 14.70 -24.03 -4.25
CA ASN A 199 13.91 -23.72 -5.44
C ASN A 199 14.66 -24.26 -6.66
N SER A 200 14.13 -25.29 -7.30
CA SER A 200 14.69 -25.85 -8.53
C SER A 200 14.14 -25.15 -9.80
N ILE A 201 13.16 -24.29 -9.69
CA ILE A 201 12.50 -23.61 -10.82
C ILE A 201 13.16 -22.26 -11.08
N GLN A 202 13.67 -22.07 -12.31
CA GLN A 202 14.49 -20.92 -12.70
C GLN A 202 13.80 -19.93 -13.65
N SER A 203 12.72 -20.36 -14.31
CA SER A 203 12.00 -19.52 -15.28
C SER A 203 10.48 -19.55 -15.11
N PRO A 204 9.76 -18.49 -15.57
CA PRO A 204 8.29 -18.50 -15.61
C PRO A 204 7.77 -19.64 -16.49
N LEU A 205 6.59 -20.13 -16.17
CA LEU A 205 5.87 -21.22 -16.84
C LEU A 205 6.58 -22.60 -16.82
N GLU A 206 7.72 -22.72 -16.15
CA GLU A 206 8.41 -24.00 -16.03
C GLU A 206 7.60 -25.02 -15.22
N LEU A 207 6.95 -24.57 -14.13
CA LEU A 207 6.04 -25.41 -13.33
C LEU A 207 4.77 -24.62 -12.95
N LEU A 208 3.62 -25.15 -13.33
CA LEU A 208 2.32 -24.64 -12.92
C LEU A 208 1.67 -25.57 -11.89
N HIS A 209 1.22 -25.01 -10.79
CA HIS A 209 0.42 -25.69 -9.78
C HIS A 209 -1.05 -25.43 -10.03
N MET A 210 -1.88 -26.48 -9.97
CA MET A 210 -3.30 -26.41 -10.21
C MET A 210 -4.08 -26.93 -9.01
N ASP A 211 -5.21 -26.32 -8.75
CA ASP A 211 -6.15 -26.76 -7.71
C ASP A 211 -7.56 -26.28 -8.06
N LEU A 212 -8.55 -27.08 -7.71
CA LEU A 212 -9.97 -26.80 -7.92
C LEU A 212 -10.69 -26.78 -6.58
N PHE A 213 -11.28 -25.68 -6.22
CA PHE A 213 -12.12 -25.64 -5.04
C PHE A 213 -13.61 -25.54 -5.38
N GLY A 214 -14.43 -26.20 -4.58
CA GLY A 214 -15.87 -26.32 -4.74
C GLY A 214 -16.34 -27.77 -4.56
N PRO A 215 -17.63 -28.06 -4.72
CA PRO A 215 -18.69 -27.10 -5.03
C PRO A 215 -18.94 -26.12 -3.87
N VAL A 216 -19.17 -24.85 -4.22
CA VAL A 216 -19.59 -23.85 -3.25
C VAL A 216 -21.09 -23.97 -3.03
N ASN A 217 -21.55 -23.94 -1.79
CA ASN A 217 -22.97 -24.15 -1.42
C ASN A 217 -23.93 -23.16 -2.10
N ILE A 218 -23.45 -21.93 -2.37
CA ILE A 218 -24.25 -20.90 -3.04
C ILE A 218 -23.59 -20.59 -4.38
N ARG A 219 -24.33 -20.79 -5.47
CA ARG A 219 -23.84 -20.45 -6.81
C ARG A 219 -23.59 -18.96 -6.95
N SER A 220 -22.60 -18.62 -7.77
CA SER A 220 -22.36 -17.21 -8.13
C SER A 220 -23.52 -16.64 -8.95
N ILE A 221 -23.55 -15.33 -9.16
CA ILE A 221 -24.52 -14.66 -10.04
C ILE A 221 -24.51 -15.29 -11.44
N GLY A 222 -23.32 -15.65 -11.95
CA GLY A 222 -23.16 -16.35 -13.22
C GLY A 222 -23.41 -17.86 -13.14
N GLY A 223 -24.05 -18.40 -12.06
CA GLY A 223 -24.40 -19.82 -11.91
C GLY A 223 -23.22 -20.76 -11.62
N LYS A 224 -22.02 -20.25 -11.41
CA LYS A 224 -20.79 -21.02 -11.20
C LYS A 224 -20.73 -21.64 -9.81
N SER A 225 -20.17 -22.84 -9.69
CA SER A 225 -20.06 -23.61 -8.44
C SER A 225 -18.62 -23.95 -8.08
N TYR A 226 -17.69 -23.88 -9.02
CA TYR A 226 -16.28 -24.21 -8.83
C TYR A 226 -15.39 -23.06 -9.24
N CYS A 227 -14.19 -23.02 -8.66
CA CYS A 227 -13.11 -22.13 -9.09
C CYS A 227 -11.83 -22.93 -9.28
N LEU A 228 -11.32 -22.91 -10.51
CA LEU A 228 -10.01 -23.42 -10.87
C LEU A 228 -8.96 -22.33 -10.64
N VAL A 229 -7.91 -22.67 -9.90
CA VAL A 229 -6.78 -21.79 -9.66
C VAL A 229 -5.52 -22.41 -10.22
N VAL A 230 -4.82 -21.69 -11.08
CA VAL A 230 -3.53 -22.07 -11.64
C VAL A 230 -2.49 -21.07 -11.15
N THR A 231 -1.36 -21.53 -10.63
CA THR A 231 -0.31 -20.68 -10.06
C THR A 231 1.05 -21.07 -10.62
N ASP A 232 1.74 -20.12 -11.21
CA ASP A 232 3.14 -20.28 -11.62
C ASP A 232 4.07 -20.36 -10.41
N ASP A 233 4.92 -21.39 -10.36
CA ASP A 233 5.84 -21.59 -9.21
C ASP A 233 6.89 -20.50 -9.12
N TYR A 234 7.38 -20.00 -10.25
CA TYR A 234 8.42 -18.99 -10.31
C TYR A 234 7.93 -17.62 -9.85
N SER A 235 6.94 -17.06 -10.55
CA SER A 235 6.43 -15.71 -10.31
C SER A 235 5.40 -15.63 -9.19
N ARG A 236 4.79 -16.75 -8.80
CA ARG A 236 3.61 -16.82 -7.93
C ARG A 236 2.38 -16.11 -8.51
N PHE A 237 2.43 -15.72 -9.78
CA PHE A 237 1.27 -15.19 -10.48
C PHE A 237 0.20 -16.27 -10.59
N SER A 238 -1.06 -15.90 -10.48
CA SER A 238 -2.16 -16.87 -10.48
C SER A 238 -3.28 -16.43 -11.41
N TRP A 239 -3.93 -17.40 -11.99
CA TRP A 239 -5.12 -17.25 -12.82
C TRP A 239 -6.27 -17.97 -12.14
N VAL A 240 -7.46 -17.41 -12.21
CA VAL A 240 -8.70 -17.99 -11.67
C VAL A 240 -9.74 -18.11 -12.77
N TYR A 241 -10.43 -19.24 -12.81
CA TYR A 241 -11.53 -19.50 -13.73
C TYR A 241 -12.70 -20.11 -12.98
N PHE A 242 -13.91 -19.69 -13.35
CA PHE A 242 -15.12 -20.13 -12.68
C PHE A 242 -15.89 -21.11 -13.57
N LEU A 243 -16.22 -22.29 -13.02
CA LEU A 243 -16.80 -23.41 -13.75
C LEU A 243 -18.16 -23.76 -13.15
N HIS A 244 -19.08 -24.26 -13.99
CA HIS A 244 -20.35 -24.82 -13.53
C HIS A 244 -20.15 -26.23 -12.99
N SER A 245 -19.35 -27.06 -13.69
CA SER A 245 -19.03 -28.43 -13.34
C SER A 245 -17.52 -28.69 -13.40
N LYS A 246 -17.08 -29.80 -12.82
CA LYS A 246 -15.68 -30.23 -12.87
C LYS A 246 -15.24 -30.63 -14.29
N ASP A 247 -16.17 -31.05 -15.10
CA ASP A 247 -15.93 -31.58 -16.46
C ASP A 247 -15.44 -30.47 -17.42
N GLU A 248 -15.68 -29.19 -17.10
CA GLU A 248 -15.18 -28.05 -17.87
C GLU A 248 -13.66 -27.82 -17.67
N THR A 249 -13.05 -28.46 -16.66
CA THR A 249 -11.65 -28.20 -16.26
C THR A 249 -10.64 -28.48 -17.37
N PRO A 250 -10.68 -29.63 -18.11
CA PRO A 250 -9.69 -29.94 -19.13
C PRO A 250 -9.67 -28.90 -20.27
N GLU A 251 -10.84 -28.53 -20.76
CA GLU A 251 -10.99 -27.57 -21.85
C GLU A 251 -10.48 -26.20 -21.45
N MET A 252 -10.83 -25.74 -20.24
CA MET A 252 -10.36 -24.48 -19.71
C MET A 252 -8.84 -24.45 -19.52
N LEU A 253 -8.24 -25.54 -19.06
CA LEU A 253 -6.79 -25.67 -18.92
C LEU A 253 -6.07 -25.62 -20.26
N LYS A 254 -6.56 -26.35 -21.27
CA LYS A 254 -5.98 -26.30 -22.63
C LYS A 254 -6.00 -24.87 -23.18
N PHE A 255 -7.14 -24.19 -23.08
CA PHE A 255 -7.26 -22.79 -23.49
C PHE A 255 -6.24 -21.90 -22.78
N LEU A 256 -6.14 -22.03 -21.44
CA LEU A 256 -5.20 -21.24 -20.65
C LEU A 256 -3.75 -21.49 -21.07
N PHE A 257 -3.36 -22.74 -21.21
CA PHE A 257 -1.96 -23.11 -21.54
C PHE A 257 -1.54 -22.56 -22.90
N LEU A 258 -2.36 -22.74 -23.92
CA LEU A 258 -2.10 -22.18 -25.26
C LEU A 258 -2.00 -20.63 -25.20
N LYS A 259 -2.91 -19.99 -24.45
CA LYS A 259 -2.89 -18.55 -24.25
C LYS A 259 -1.60 -18.08 -23.57
N LEU A 260 -1.16 -18.76 -22.51
CA LEU A 260 0.05 -18.39 -21.77
C LEU A 260 1.32 -18.58 -22.61
N GLU A 261 1.44 -19.69 -23.31
CA GLU A 261 2.56 -19.94 -24.22
C GLU A 261 2.66 -18.87 -25.30
N ASN A 262 1.53 -18.49 -25.91
CA ASN A 262 1.51 -17.44 -26.95
C ASN A 262 1.86 -16.06 -26.40
N LEU A 263 1.34 -15.70 -25.19
CA LEU A 263 1.59 -14.40 -24.60
C LEU A 263 3.04 -14.22 -24.10
N CYS A 264 3.61 -15.29 -23.54
CA CYS A 264 4.93 -15.23 -22.92
C CYS A 264 6.06 -15.65 -23.89
N GLY A 265 5.76 -16.30 -25.01
CA GLY A 265 6.75 -16.91 -25.88
C GLY A 265 7.55 -18.04 -25.22
N LEU A 266 7.02 -18.61 -24.13
CA LEU A 266 7.65 -19.67 -23.34
C LEU A 266 6.81 -20.93 -23.37
N LYS A 267 7.46 -22.09 -23.22
CA LYS A 267 6.76 -23.38 -23.14
C LYS A 267 6.55 -23.82 -21.70
N ILE A 268 5.36 -24.35 -21.43
CA ILE A 268 5.03 -25.00 -20.15
C ILE A 268 5.74 -26.36 -20.14
N LYS A 269 6.53 -26.63 -19.08
CA LYS A 269 7.28 -27.89 -18.97
C LYS A 269 6.59 -28.89 -18.05
N MET A 270 6.06 -28.40 -16.93
CA MET A 270 5.51 -29.26 -15.88
C MET A 270 4.21 -28.71 -15.32
N LEU A 271 3.30 -29.63 -15.02
CA LEU A 271 2.06 -29.37 -14.27
C LEU A 271 2.10 -30.15 -12.96
N ARG A 272 1.55 -29.57 -11.90
CA ARG A 272 1.34 -30.25 -10.62
C ARG A 272 -0.08 -30.04 -10.11
N SER A 273 -0.76 -31.15 -9.84
CA SER A 273 -2.12 -31.15 -9.27
C SER A 273 -2.24 -32.21 -8.18
N ASP A 274 -3.40 -32.28 -7.55
CA ASP A 274 -3.82 -33.44 -6.80
C ASP A 274 -4.28 -34.58 -7.76
N ASN A 275 -4.75 -35.71 -7.16
CA ASN A 275 -5.26 -36.84 -7.92
C ASN A 275 -6.77 -36.74 -8.26
N GLY A 276 -7.33 -35.53 -8.28
CA GLY A 276 -8.73 -35.33 -8.65
C GLY A 276 -9.04 -35.85 -10.07
N THR A 277 -10.23 -36.39 -10.28
CA THR A 277 -10.66 -36.87 -11.59
C THR A 277 -10.71 -35.76 -12.63
N GLU A 278 -10.93 -34.53 -12.21
CA GLU A 278 -10.86 -33.31 -13.03
C GLU A 278 -9.48 -33.07 -13.67
N PHE A 279 -8.41 -33.53 -13.04
CA PHE A 279 -7.02 -33.40 -13.53
C PHE A 279 -6.51 -34.73 -14.09
N LYS A 280 -6.99 -35.85 -13.57
CA LYS A 280 -6.60 -37.19 -14.01
C LYS A 280 -7.64 -37.75 -15.01
N ASN A 281 -7.64 -37.20 -16.21
CA ASN A 281 -8.51 -37.63 -17.31
C ASN A 281 -7.73 -37.79 -18.60
N HIS A 282 -8.23 -38.64 -19.48
CA HIS A 282 -7.59 -39.01 -20.75
C HIS A 282 -7.36 -37.81 -21.69
N GLU A 283 -8.30 -36.88 -21.68
CA GLU A 283 -8.25 -35.69 -22.57
C GLU A 283 -7.10 -34.74 -22.23
N LEU A 284 -6.89 -34.46 -20.94
CA LEU A 284 -5.78 -33.63 -20.47
C LEU A 284 -4.44 -34.37 -20.61
N GLU A 285 -4.43 -35.68 -20.39
CA GLU A 285 -3.26 -36.54 -20.57
C GLU A 285 -2.76 -36.52 -22.01
N LEU A 286 -3.67 -36.74 -22.98
CA LEU A 286 -3.34 -36.65 -24.41
C LEU A 286 -2.79 -35.27 -24.78
N PHE A 287 -3.44 -34.22 -24.30
CA PHE A 287 -2.93 -32.85 -24.54
C PHE A 287 -1.51 -32.66 -24.01
N CYS A 288 -1.22 -33.08 -22.78
CA CYS A 288 0.10 -33.01 -22.18
C CYS A 288 1.12 -33.79 -22.99
N LEU A 289 0.81 -35.00 -23.45
CA LEU A 289 1.69 -35.80 -24.29
C LEU A 289 2.01 -35.11 -25.62
N GLN A 290 0.99 -34.57 -26.31
CA GLN A 290 1.15 -33.87 -27.58
C GLN A 290 2.05 -32.61 -27.48
N HIS A 291 2.01 -31.92 -26.33
CA HIS A 291 2.77 -30.67 -26.07
C HIS A 291 4.07 -30.89 -25.30
N GLY A 292 4.42 -32.13 -24.95
CA GLY A 292 5.61 -32.46 -24.18
C GLY A 292 5.58 -31.96 -22.75
N ILE A 293 4.40 -31.82 -22.15
CA ILE A 293 4.20 -31.33 -20.80
C ILE A 293 4.19 -32.51 -19.83
N HIS A 294 5.04 -32.47 -18.80
CA HIS A 294 5.09 -33.51 -17.78
C HIS A 294 4.08 -33.21 -16.66
N HIS A 295 3.04 -34.04 -16.52
CA HIS A 295 2.03 -33.91 -15.44
C HIS A 295 2.42 -34.73 -14.21
N GLN A 296 2.66 -34.06 -13.09
CA GLN A 296 2.99 -34.66 -11.80
C GLN A 296 1.76 -34.61 -10.87
N PHE A 297 1.36 -35.74 -10.35
CA PHE A 297 0.32 -35.83 -9.33
C PHE A 297 0.94 -35.88 -7.93
N SER A 298 0.32 -35.21 -6.96
CA SER A 298 0.72 -35.33 -5.55
C SER A 298 0.42 -36.74 -5.05
N ALA A 299 1.30 -37.32 -4.21
CA ALA A 299 1.03 -38.62 -3.64
C ALA A 299 -0.24 -38.58 -2.76
N PRO A 300 -1.05 -39.67 -2.76
CA PRO A 300 -2.23 -39.73 -1.90
C PRO A 300 -1.90 -39.44 -0.45
N ARG A 301 -2.72 -38.63 0.25
CA ARG A 301 -2.56 -38.19 1.64
C ARG A 301 -1.31 -37.36 1.93
N THR A 302 -0.66 -36.81 0.91
CA THR A 302 0.48 -35.88 1.06
C THR A 302 0.14 -34.48 0.52
N PRO A 303 -0.75 -33.71 1.18
CA PRO A 303 -1.14 -32.36 0.73
C PRO A 303 0.06 -31.41 0.66
N GLN A 304 1.17 -31.75 1.33
CA GLN A 304 2.41 -30.99 1.33
C GLN A 304 3.05 -30.86 -0.07
N GLN A 305 2.81 -31.78 -1.00
CA GLN A 305 3.34 -31.74 -2.37
C GLN A 305 2.63 -30.71 -3.26
N ASN A 306 1.35 -30.43 -3.01
CA ASN A 306 0.58 -29.36 -3.68
C ASN A 306 0.45 -28.09 -2.80
N GLY A 307 1.32 -27.94 -1.80
CA GLY A 307 1.24 -26.85 -0.81
C GLY A 307 1.39 -25.44 -1.37
N VAL A 308 1.85 -25.27 -2.62
CA VAL A 308 1.87 -23.95 -3.30
C VAL A 308 0.46 -23.55 -3.69
N ALA A 309 -0.25 -24.44 -4.41
CA ALA A 309 -1.64 -24.20 -4.82
C ALA A 309 -2.56 -24.05 -3.61
N GLU A 310 -2.50 -24.96 -2.63
CA GLU A 310 -3.33 -24.89 -1.42
C GLU A 310 -3.14 -23.57 -0.63
N ARG A 311 -1.89 -23.14 -0.43
CA ARG A 311 -1.62 -21.86 0.25
C ARG A 311 -2.14 -20.67 -0.54
N LYS A 312 -1.98 -20.69 -1.87
CA LYS A 312 -2.46 -19.62 -2.74
C LYS A 312 -3.99 -19.56 -2.72
N ASN A 313 -4.67 -20.70 -2.86
CA ASN A 313 -6.12 -20.80 -2.76
C ASN A 313 -6.63 -20.25 -1.43
N ARG A 314 -6.03 -20.69 -0.32
CA ARG A 314 -6.38 -20.18 1.00
C ARG A 314 -6.26 -18.65 1.06
N THR A 315 -5.16 -18.09 0.57
CA THR A 315 -4.94 -16.64 0.59
C THR A 315 -5.99 -15.91 -0.27
N ILE A 316 -6.30 -16.42 -1.45
CA ILE A 316 -7.31 -15.82 -2.34
C ILE A 316 -8.69 -15.88 -1.68
N ILE A 317 -9.08 -17.05 -1.13
CA ILE A 317 -10.39 -17.24 -0.49
C ILE A 317 -10.54 -16.36 0.76
N GLU A 318 -9.52 -16.30 1.62
CA GLU A 318 -9.53 -15.45 2.81
C GLU A 318 -9.64 -13.96 2.43
N THR A 319 -8.93 -13.53 1.39
CA THR A 319 -9.01 -12.16 0.87
C THR A 319 -10.40 -11.87 0.30
N ALA A 320 -10.95 -12.78 -0.53
CA ALA A 320 -12.29 -12.64 -1.10
C ALA A 320 -13.38 -12.57 -0.02
N ARG A 321 -13.32 -13.42 1.00
CA ARG A 321 -14.25 -13.40 2.15
C ARG A 321 -14.16 -12.06 2.90
N THR A 322 -12.95 -11.55 3.08
CA THR A 322 -12.73 -10.27 3.76
C THR A 322 -13.31 -9.11 2.93
N MET A 323 -13.13 -9.13 1.60
CA MET A 323 -13.70 -8.15 0.68
C MET A 323 -15.24 -8.17 0.68
N LEU A 324 -15.85 -9.36 0.63
CA LEU A 324 -17.30 -9.50 0.71
C LEU A 324 -17.86 -8.98 2.05
N SER A 325 -17.18 -9.30 3.15
CA SER A 325 -17.58 -8.81 4.48
C SER A 325 -17.45 -7.29 4.60
N ASP A 326 -16.46 -6.69 3.93
CA ASP A 326 -16.23 -5.24 3.94
C ASP A 326 -17.26 -4.50 3.08
N SER A 327 -17.55 -5.03 1.89
CA SER A 327 -18.50 -4.44 0.94
C SER A 327 -19.96 -4.65 1.31
N LYS A 328 -20.26 -5.57 2.23
CA LYS A 328 -21.63 -6.02 2.59
C LYS A 328 -22.43 -6.58 1.41
N LEU A 329 -21.76 -7.00 0.34
CA LEU A 329 -22.40 -7.62 -0.80
C LEU A 329 -22.88 -9.04 -0.46
N PRO A 330 -23.98 -9.52 -1.11
CA PRO A 330 -24.43 -10.89 -0.98
C PRO A 330 -23.35 -11.91 -1.34
N ILE A 331 -23.41 -13.09 -0.72
CA ILE A 331 -22.42 -14.15 -0.96
C ILE A 331 -22.43 -14.65 -2.42
N THR A 332 -23.49 -14.42 -3.17
CA THR A 332 -23.58 -14.71 -4.61
C THR A 332 -22.52 -13.99 -5.45
N PHE A 333 -21.91 -12.92 -4.93
CA PHE A 333 -20.78 -12.20 -5.53
C PHE A 333 -19.41 -12.84 -5.25
N TRP A 334 -19.38 -14.08 -4.73
CA TRP A 334 -18.13 -14.72 -4.36
C TRP A 334 -17.13 -14.84 -5.54
N ALA A 335 -17.62 -15.10 -6.76
CA ALA A 335 -16.76 -15.24 -7.94
C ALA A 335 -16.07 -13.91 -8.28
N GLU A 336 -16.80 -12.81 -8.27
CA GLU A 336 -16.27 -11.46 -8.47
C GLU A 336 -15.26 -11.07 -7.38
N ALA A 337 -15.57 -11.43 -6.13
CA ALA A 337 -14.65 -11.20 -5.02
C ALA A 337 -13.35 -12.02 -5.16
N VAL A 338 -13.43 -13.29 -5.59
CA VAL A 338 -12.27 -14.15 -5.86
C VAL A 338 -11.44 -13.60 -7.03
N ASN A 339 -12.09 -13.17 -8.10
CA ASN A 339 -11.43 -12.56 -9.27
C ASN A 339 -10.69 -11.27 -8.87
N THR A 340 -11.36 -10.40 -8.13
CA THR A 340 -10.78 -9.16 -7.62
C THR A 340 -9.62 -9.44 -6.65
N ALA A 341 -9.79 -10.40 -5.75
CA ALA A 341 -8.73 -10.82 -4.82
C ALA A 341 -7.50 -11.32 -5.58
N CYS A 342 -7.69 -12.18 -6.59
CA CYS A 342 -6.60 -12.68 -7.43
C CYS A 342 -5.89 -11.54 -8.17
N PHE A 343 -6.64 -10.62 -8.78
CA PHE A 343 -6.12 -9.45 -9.47
C PHE A 343 -5.25 -8.58 -8.56
N VAL A 344 -5.73 -8.27 -7.36
CA VAL A 344 -4.99 -7.46 -6.37
C VAL A 344 -3.76 -8.22 -5.87
N LEU A 345 -3.91 -9.49 -5.50
CA LEU A 345 -2.82 -10.30 -4.97
C LEU A 345 -1.68 -10.52 -5.96
N ASN A 346 -1.97 -10.62 -7.25
CA ASN A 346 -0.95 -10.71 -8.30
C ASN A 346 -0.09 -9.44 -8.42
N ARG A 347 -0.62 -8.28 -7.99
CA ARG A 347 0.08 -6.99 -8.02
C ARG A 347 0.76 -6.63 -6.71
N VAL A 348 0.28 -7.19 -5.63
CA VAL A 348 0.71 -6.86 -4.26
C VAL A 348 1.65 -7.90 -3.68
N LEU A 349 1.47 -9.17 -4.02
CA LEU A 349 2.36 -10.25 -3.60
C LEU A 349 3.42 -10.44 -4.68
N THR A 350 4.43 -9.61 -4.66
CA THR A 350 5.58 -9.76 -5.56
C THR A 350 6.45 -10.95 -5.20
N VAL A 351 7.14 -11.40 -6.21
CA VAL A 351 8.10 -12.48 -6.36
C VAL A 351 9.04 -12.65 -5.17
N LYS A 352 9.36 -13.89 -4.87
CA LYS A 352 10.64 -14.22 -4.24
C LYS A 352 11.76 -13.81 -5.21
N LYS A 353 12.60 -12.91 -4.76
CA LYS A 353 13.96 -12.79 -5.31
C LYS A 353 14.79 -13.94 -4.80
#